data_ba5a8fbac969b952b3e76ff18f548d66
#
_entry.id   ba5a8fbac969b952b3e76ff18f548d66
#
_cell.length_a   1.000
_cell.length_b   1.000
_cell.length_c   1.000
_cell.angle_alpha   90.00
_cell.angle_beta   90.00
_cell.angle_gamma   90.00
#
_symmetry.space_group_name_H-M   'P 1'
#
loop_
_entity.id
_entity.type
_entity.pdbx_description
1 polymer ?
#
loop_
_entity_poly.entity_id
_entity_poly.type
_entity_poly.pdbx_seq_one_letter_code
_entity_poly.pdbx_strand_id
1 'polypeptide(L)'
;KLKTIDYDAIVIFTPHWQTYIGTHFLGLPEFKSKSVDPVFPNLFRYNYDLKVDVELAEAMHEETAKAGIITKMMRNPDFRVDYGTITSCHLLNPSWDKPIVTISSNRNSHYYSNEVMIEQAKALGEACMRAIEKSGKKVVLVSSHSLSHRHFVTEAPLPEDMSREHIYNHSQYVWDMKIIDMFRQGQMQEVVDIMPEYTEQTIAETEAGGLIWMMAAMGVPSYPAEIYGYQSVIGTGNCIACWDPNTETRELVL
;
A
#
# COMPACT_ATOMS: atom_id res chain seq x y z
N LYS A 1 6.11 -9.53 -14.46
CA LYS A 1 5.76 -8.23 -15.08
C LYS A 1 6.81 -7.16 -14.78
N LEU A 2 7.18 -6.88 -13.51
CA LEU A 2 8.15 -5.81 -13.18
C LEU A 2 9.52 -5.99 -13.85
N LYS A 3 9.98 -7.21 -14.06
CA LYS A 3 11.25 -7.50 -14.76
C LYS A 3 11.25 -7.13 -16.25
N THR A 4 10.09 -6.85 -16.83
CA THR A 4 9.92 -6.55 -18.27
C THR A 4 9.63 -5.10 -18.55
N ILE A 5 9.52 -4.27 -17.54
CA ILE A 5 9.30 -2.82 -17.66
C ILE A 5 10.52 -2.06 -17.18
N ASP A 6 10.74 -0.90 -17.80
CA ASP A 6 11.78 0.03 -17.40
C ASP A 6 11.22 1.05 -16.41
N TYR A 7 11.82 1.12 -15.21
CA TYR A 7 11.45 2.08 -14.17
C TYR A 7 12.66 2.46 -13.32
N ASP A 8 12.60 3.65 -12.72
CA ASP A 8 13.70 4.26 -11.97
C ASP A 8 13.62 3.96 -10.48
N ALA A 9 12.41 3.98 -9.90
CA ALA A 9 12.20 3.80 -8.48
C ALA A 9 10.87 3.10 -8.15
N ILE A 10 10.76 2.60 -6.93
CA ILE A 10 9.51 2.07 -6.37
C ILE A 10 9.04 3.01 -5.26
N VAL A 11 7.79 3.41 -5.29
CA VAL A 11 7.14 4.21 -4.24
C VAL A 11 6.17 3.32 -3.49
N ILE A 12 6.40 3.12 -2.19
CA ILE A 12 5.64 2.19 -1.35
C ILE A 12 4.90 2.95 -0.27
N PHE A 13 3.57 2.85 -0.27
CA PHE A 13 2.76 3.16 0.89
C PHE A 13 2.63 1.89 1.75
N THR A 14 2.97 2.00 3.05
CA THR A 14 2.90 0.87 3.97
C THR A 14 2.04 1.17 5.20
N PRO A 15 1.09 0.30 5.56
CA PRO A 15 0.31 0.42 6.78
C PRO A 15 1.11 0.08 8.05
N HIS A 16 2.27 -0.56 7.90
CA HIS A 16 3.06 -1.09 9.01
C HIS A 16 4.06 -0.08 9.59
N TRP A 17 4.41 0.96 8.84
CA TRP A 17 5.07 2.13 9.39
C TRP A 17 4.01 3.13 9.84
N GLN A 18 3.47 2.91 11.03
CA GLN A 18 2.42 3.74 11.59
C GLN A 18 3.01 4.99 12.23
N THR A 19 2.45 6.14 11.91
CA THR A 19 2.78 7.43 12.53
C THR A 19 1.51 8.07 13.08
N TYR A 20 1.61 8.69 14.26
CA TYR A 20 0.46 9.33 14.89
C TYR A 20 0.31 10.80 14.48
N ILE A 21 1.40 11.43 14.06
CA ILE A 21 1.41 12.84 13.65
C ILE A 21 2.03 12.93 12.26
N GLY A 22 1.15 13.06 11.28
CA GLY A 22 1.52 13.28 9.90
C GLY A 22 2.11 12.05 9.18
N THR A 23 2.46 12.25 7.94
CA THR A 23 3.05 11.26 7.05
C THR A 23 4.57 11.43 7.02
N HIS A 24 5.31 10.35 7.13
CA HIS A 24 6.77 10.38 7.13
C HIS A 24 7.34 9.69 5.88
N PHE A 25 8.48 10.17 5.43
CA PHE A 25 9.27 9.62 4.33
C PHE A 25 10.67 9.25 4.81
N LEU A 26 11.27 8.17 4.29
CA LEU A 26 12.68 7.88 4.56
C LEU A 26 13.56 8.95 3.92
N GLY A 27 14.51 9.49 4.68
CA GLY A 27 15.31 10.65 4.29
C GLY A 27 16.82 10.45 4.37
N LEU A 28 17.30 9.21 4.44
CA LEU A 28 18.73 8.86 4.30
C LEU A 28 18.91 7.99 3.05
N PRO A 29 20.08 8.05 2.38
CA PRO A 29 20.31 7.37 1.11
C PRO A 29 20.26 5.84 1.22
N GLU A 30 20.50 5.31 2.42
CA GLU A 30 20.46 3.87 2.66
C GLU A 30 20.02 3.54 4.08
N PHE A 31 19.35 2.39 4.21
CA PHE A 31 19.03 1.75 5.48
C PHE A 31 19.42 0.29 5.40
N LYS A 32 20.26 -0.16 6.34
CA LYS A 32 20.74 -1.52 6.36
C LYS A 32 20.56 -2.14 7.74
N SER A 33 19.79 -3.21 7.82
CA SER A 33 19.48 -3.86 9.09
C SER A 33 18.80 -5.22 8.85
N LYS A 34 18.13 -5.71 9.89
CA LYS A 34 17.26 -6.88 9.84
C LYS A 34 15.84 -6.46 10.19
N SER A 35 14.91 -6.75 9.30
CA SER A 35 13.48 -6.66 9.58
C SER A 35 12.99 -7.93 10.25
N VAL A 36 12.09 -7.78 11.21
CA VAL A 36 11.45 -8.86 11.95
C VAL A 36 9.95 -8.57 11.97
N ASP A 37 9.15 -9.52 11.53
CA ASP A 37 7.70 -9.43 11.64
C ASP A 37 7.29 -9.41 13.12
N PRO A 38 6.49 -8.44 13.57
CA PRO A 38 6.07 -8.32 14.95
C PRO A 38 5.12 -9.43 15.40
N VAL A 39 4.39 -10.04 14.48
CA VAL A 39 3.42 -11.11 14.76
C VAL A 39 4.09 -12.49 14.69
N PHE A 40 4.93 -12.70 13.66
CA PHE A 40 5.62 -13.97 13.41
C PHE A 40 7.15 -13.82 13.42
N PRO A 41 7.75 -13.39 14.54
CA PRO A 41 9.17 -13.02 14.59
C PRO A 41 10.13 -14.20 14.33
N ASN A 42 9.64 -15.42 14.41
CA ASN A 42 10.44 -16.62 14.12
C ASN A 42 10.39 -17.04 12.64
N LEU A 43 9.36 -16.61 11.91
CA LEU A 43 9.15 -16.99 10.51
C LEU A 43 9.69 -15.96 9.54
N PHE A 44 9.52 -14.66 9.83
CA PHE A 44 9.87 -13.57 8.93
C PHE A 44 11.01 -12.73 9.50
N ARG A 45 12.22 -13.04 9.06
CA ARG A 45 13.45 -12.30 9.39
C ARG A 45 14.24 -12.08 8.13
N TYR A 46 14.18 -10.87 7.58
CA TYR A 46 14.91 -10.50 6.37
C TYR A 46 16.01 -9.50 6.66
N ASN A 47 17.24 -9.82 6.24
CA ASN A 47 18.26 -8.80 6.12
C ASN A 47 17.91 -7.91 4.93
N TYR A 48 18.12 -6.62 5.06
CA TYR A 48 17.89 -5.68 3.98
C TYR A 48 19.05 -4.69 3.83
N ASP A 49 19.26 -4.28 2.61
CA ASP A 49 20.19 -3.23 2.18
C ASP A 49 19.40 -2.31 1.24
N LEU A 50 18.63 -1.42 1.85
CA LEU A 50 17.62 -0.61 1.18
C LEU A 50 18.25 0.69 0.70
N LYS A 51 18.17 0.96 -0.59
CA LYS A 51 18.52 2.25 -1.18
C LYS A 51 17.28 3.13 -1.27
N VAL A 52 17.43 4.40 -0.92
CA VAL A 52 16.34 5.38 -0.95
C VAL A 52 16.61 6.41 -2.03
N ASP A 53 15.60 6.72 -2.82
CA ASP A 53 15.58 7.89 -3.69
C ASP A 53 15.27 9.12 -2.84
N VAL A 54 16.31 9.68 -2.21
CA VAL A 54 16.15 10.80 -1.27
C VAL A 54 15.64 12.06 -1.96
N GLU A 55 16.08 12.32 -3.19
CA GLU A 55 15.63 13.46 -3.97
C GLU A 55 14.12 13.39 -4.24
N LEU A 56 13.63 12.25 -4.69
CA LEU A 56 12.20 12.04 -4.90
C LEU A 56 11.41 12.06 -3.57
N ALA A 57 11.97 11.49 -2.50
CA ALA A 57 11.35 11.52 -1.17
C ALA A 57 11.22 12.94 -0.62
N GLU A 58 12.23 13.79 -0.81
CA GLU A 58 12.20 15.22 -0.43
C GLU A 58 11.19 15.99 -1.27
N ALA A 59 11.14 15.76 -2.58
CA ALA A 59 10.13 16.37 -3.45
C ALA A 59 8.71 15.98 -3.04
N MET A 60 8.48 14.71 -2.71
CA MET A 60 7.18 14.24 -2.18
C MET A 60 6.84 14.88 -0.83
N HIS A 61 7.81 14.96 0.06
CA HIS A 61 7.65 15.64 1.35
C HIS A 61 7.22 17.10 1.17
N GLU A 62 7.88 17.85 0.27
CA GLU A 62 7.54 19.23 -0.01
C GLU A 62 6.14 19.40 -0.60
N GLU A 63 5.77 18.59 -1.62
CA GLU A 63 4.44 18.64 -2.22
C GLU A 63 3.34 18.23 -1.23
N THR A 64 3.63 17.29 -0.34
CA THR A 64 2.74 16.88 0.75
C THR A 64 2.53 18.01 1.76
N ALA A 65 3.60 18.72 2.13
CA ALA A 65 3.52 19.88 3.01
C ALA A 65 2.71 21.03 2.37
N LYS A 66 2.88 21.28 1.07
CA LYS A 66 2.09 22.28 0.31
C LYS A 66 0.60 21.92 0.25
N ALA A 67 0.28 20.64 0.30
CA ALA A 67 -1.11 20.17 0.39
C ALA A 67 -1.72 20.32 1.80
N GLY A 68 -0.99 20.89 2.76
CA GLY A 68 -1.46 21.11 4.13
C GLY A 68 -1.36 19.86 5.04
N ILE A 69 -0.71 18.81 4.58
CA ILE A 69 -0.51 17.59 5.37
C ILE A 69 0.75 17.74 6.21
N ILE A 70 0.66 17.44 7.50
CA ILE A 70 1.84 17.38 8.37
C ILE A 70 2.74 16.24 7.89
N THR A 71 4.01 16.56 7.64
CA THR A 71 4.94 15.59 7.06
C THR A 71 6.35 15.74 7.64
N LYS A 72 7.12 14.66 7.61
CA LYS A 72 8.48 14.63 8.15
C LYS A 72 9.39 13.69 7.37
N MET A 73 10.65 14.08 7.20
CA MET A 73 11.72 13.21 6.73
C MET A 73 12.34 12.43 7.91
N MET A 74 12.36 11.10 7.81
CA MET A 74 13.00 10.22 8.79
C MET A 74 14.50 10.10 8.46
N ARG A 75 15.34 10.79 9.22
CA ARG A 75 16.80 10.80 9.06
C ARG A 75 17.56 10.18 10.23
N ASN A 76 16.89 9.32 11.00
CA ASN A 76 17.56 8.56 12.03
C ASN A 76 18.26 7.31 11.42
N PRO A 77 19.60 7.20 11.48
CA PRO A 77 20.29 6.04 10.92
C PRO A 77 19.99 4.72 11.63
N ASP A 78 19.54 4.79 12.90
CA ASP A 78 19.15 3.61 13.68
C ASP A 78 17.68 3.22 13.48
N PHE A 79 16.95 3.93 12.61
CA PHE A 79 15.57 3.61 12.30
C PHE A 79 15.47 2.24 11.62
N ARG A 80 14.65 1.36 12.18
CA ARG A 80 14.36 0.08 11.56
C ARG A 80 13.16 0.23 10.63
N VAL A 81 13.42 0.02 9.36
CA VAL A 81 12.38 0.04 8.34
C VAL A 81 11.37 -1.06 8.62
N ASP A 82 10.10 -0.75 8.48
CA ASP A 82 9.00 -1.66 8.77
C ASP A 82 9.02 -2.92 7.90
N TYR A 83 8.42 -3.98 8.42
CA TYR A 83 8.45 -5.27 7.74
C TYR A 83 7.63 -5.28 6.44
N GLY A 84 6.56 -4.50 6.34
CA GLY A 84 5.74 -4.42 5.13
C GLY A 84 6.51 -3.86 3.94
N THR A 85 7.28 -2.78 4.16
CA THR A 85 8.23 -2.28 3.17
C THR A 85 9.25 -3.35 2.78
N ILE A 86 9.86 -4.00 3.76
CA ILE A 86 10.94 -4.97 3.51
C ILE A 86 10.41 -6.22 2.81
N THR A 87 9.25 -6.75 3.20
CA THR A 87 8.62 -7.90 2.55
C THR A 87 8.25 -7.57 1.10
N SER A 88 7.65 -6.40 0.87
CA SER A 88 7.32 -5.93 -0.48
C SER A 88 8.57 -5.82 -1.35
N CYS A 89 9.64 -5.21 -0.85
CA CYS A 89 10.91 -5.12 -1.57
C CYS A 89 11.54 -6.49 -1.81
N HIS A 90 11.51 -7.39 -0.83
CA HIS A 90 12.04 -8.74 -0.99
C HIS A 90 11.39 -9.49 -2.15
N LEU A 91 10.10 -9.27 -2.38
CA LEU A 91 9.34 -9.90 -3.47
C LEU A 91 9.47 -9.14 -4.81
N LEU A 92 9.40 -7.81 -4.77
CA LEU A 92 9.33 -6.96 -5.97
C LEU A 92 10.71 -6.50 -6.46
N ASN A 93 11.69 -6.35 -5.56
CA ASN A 93 13.04 -5.88 -5.81
C ASN A 93 14.08 -6.80 -5.12
N PRO A 94 14.11 -8.11 -5.43
CA PRO A 94 14.92 -9.10 -4.70
C PRO A 94 16.43 -8.87 -4.80
N SER A 95 16.89 -8.13 -5.80
CA SER A 95 18.29 -7.70 -5.95
C SER A 95 18.64 -6.43 -5.18
N TRP A 96 17.66 -5.73 -4.60
CA TRP A 96 17.82 -4.47 -3.87
C TRP A 96 18.50 -3.35 -4.68
N ASP A 97 18.45 -3.44 -6.01
CA ASP A 97 19.13 -2.52 -6.93
C ASP A 97 18.31 -1.28 -7.27
N LYS A 98 16.98 -1.35 -7.16
CA LYS A 98 16.09 -0.21 -7.38
C LYS A 98 15.95 0.61 -6.10
N PRO A 99 16.16 1.94 -6.16
CA PRO A 99 15.89 2.80 -5.02
C PRO A 99 14.39 2.88 -4.75
N ILE A 100 14.04 3.15 -3.50
CA ILE A 100 12.63 3.26 -3.08
C ILE A 100 12.35 4.60 -2.41
N VAL A 101 11.07 4.95 -2.40
CA VAL A 101 10.49 5.92 -1.46
C VAL A 101 9.44 5.19 -0.63
N THR A 102 9.61 5.18 0.69
CA THR A 102 8.63 4.61 1.60
C THR A 102 7.82 5.72 2.26
N ILE A 103 6.52 5.54 2.29
CA ILE A 103 5.53 6.46 2.84
C ILE A 103 4.86 5.79 4.03
N SER A 104 4.89 6.46 5.19
CA SER A 104 4.21 5.97 6.39
C SER A 104 2.70 6.18 6.33
N SER A 105 1.97 5.34 7.04
CA SER A 105 0.56 5.53 7.29
C SER A 105 0.34 6.44 8.50
N ASN A 106 -0.33 7.57 8.31
CA ASN A 106 -0.84 8.38 9.41
C ASN A 106 -2.13 7.74 9.94
N ARG A 107 -2.00 6.95 11.00
CA ARG A 107 -3.13 6.26 11.63
C ARG A 107 -3.56 6.99 12.90
N ASN A 108 -4.40 7.99 12.74
CA ASN A 108 -4.84 8.80 13.87
C ASN A 108 -6.38 8.83 14.01
N SER A 109 -6.99 7.65 14.03
CA SER A 109 -8.43 7.47 14.24
C SER A 109 -8.95 8.03 15.59
N HIS A 110 -8.05 8.36 16.52
CA HIS A 110 -8.43 9.03 17.77
C HIS A 110 -8.75 10.51 17.58
N TYR A 111 -8.22 11.15 16.54
CA TYR A 111 -8.33 12.59 16.34
C TYR A 111 -9.05 12.95 15.03
N TYR A 112 -9.13 12.03 14.08
CA TYR A 112 -9.73 12.27 12.78
C TYR A 112 -10.85 11.26 12.51
N SER A 113 -11.92 11.74 11.89
CA SER A 113 -12.95 10.86 11.37
C SER A 113 -12.44 10.09 10.14
N ASN A 114 -13.16 9.03 9.77
CA ASN A 114 -12.84 8.24 8.58
C ASN A 114 -12.82 9.10 7.31
N GLU A 115 -13.78 10.03 7.16
CA GLU A 115 -13.85 10.95 6.02
C GLU A 115 -12.61 11.84 5.93
N VAL A 116 -12.14 12.38 7.05
CA VAL A 116 -10.91 13.19 7.09
C VAL A 116 -9.69 12.38 6.68
N MET A 117 -9.59 11.12 7.13
CA MET A 117 -8.47 10.24 6.76
C MET A 117 -8.51 9.87 5.27
N ILE A 118 -9.69 9.65 4.71
CA ILE A 118 -9.89 9.43 3.27
C ILE A 118 -9.42 10.65 2.46
N GLU A 119 -9.86 11.85 2.84
CA GLU A 119 -9.45 13.08 2.14
C GLU A 119 -7.94 13.35 2.27
N GLN A 120 -7.34 13.06 3.42
CA GLN A 120 -5.88 13.15 3.57
C GLN A 120 -5.13 12.15 2.67
N ALA A 121 -5.62 10.91 2.55
CA ALA A 121 -5.02 9.91 1.68
C ALA A 121 -5.11 10.32 0.19
N LYS A 122 -6.22 10.90 -0.23
CA LYS A 122 -6.38 11.49 -1.58
C LYS A 122 -5.38 12.61 -1.82
N ALA A 123 -5.35 13.61 -0.94
CA ALA A 123 -4.44 14.75 -1.06
C ALA A 123 -2.96 14.31 -1.07
N LEU A 124 -2.62 13.29 -0.29
CA LEU A 124 -1.28 12.69 -0.28
C LEU A 124 -0.95 12.02 -1.62
N GLY A 125 -1.89 11.27 -2.18
CA GLY A 125 -1.71 10.61 -3.49
C GLY A 125 -1.45 11.62 -4.60
N GLU A 126 -2.26 12.65 -4.68
CA GLU A 126 -2.10 13.75 -5.65
C GLU A 126 -0.78 14.51 -5.45
N ALA A 127 -0.38 14.77 -4.20
CA ALA A 127 0.89 15.43 -3.89
C ALA A 127 2.09 14.59 -4.32
N CYS A 128 2.05 13.27 -4.05
CA CYS A 128 3.09 12.35 -4.48
C CYS A 128 3.19 12.31 -6.01
N MET A 129 2.06 12.27 -6.74
CA MET A 129 2.09 12.26 -8.20
C MET A 129 2.67 13.56 -8.76
N ARG A 130 2.32 14.74 -8.21
CA ARG A 130 2.95 16.01 -8.64
C ARG A 130 4.47 15.99 -8.47
N ALA A 131 4.98 15.36 -7.41
CA ALA A 131 6.44 15.23 -7.21
C ALA A 131 7.06 14.26 -8.24
N ILE A 132 6.40 13.15 -8.53
CA ILE A 132 6.83 12.17 -9.54
C ILE A 132 6.91 12.85 -10.93
N GLU A 133 5.85 13.53 -11.35
CA GLU A 133 5.80 14.23 -12.64
C GLU A 133 6.92 15.27 -12.78
N LYS A 134 7.15 16.06 -11.74
CA LYS A 134 8.24 17.05 -11.72
C LYS A 134 9.62 16.44 -11.81
N SER A 135 9.80 15.24 -11.25
CA SER A 135 11.07 14.51 -11.29
C SER A 135 11.39 13.92 -12.66
N GLY A 136 10.38 13.72 -13.51
CA GLY A 136 10.50 13.04 -14.78
C GLY A 136 10.81 11.54 -14.67
N LYS A 137 10.81 10.96 -13.47
CA LYS A 137 11.12 9.55 -13.21
C LYS A 137 9.91 8.66 -13.53
N LYS A 138 10.21 7.47 -14.04
CA LYS A 138 9.23 6.38 -14.16
C LYS A 138 9.21 5.60 -12.86
N VAL A 139 8.07 5.51 -12.21
CA VAL A 139 7.95 4.86 -10.91
C VAL A 139 6.92 3.74 -10.93
N VAL A 140 7.13 2.76 -10.07
CA VAL A 140 6.13 1.75 -9.73
C VAL A 140 5.51 2.16 -8.39
N LEU A 141 4.20 2.37 -8.37
CA LEU A 141 3.46 2.62 -7.14
C LEU A 141 3.07 1.27 -6.51
N VAL A 142 3.29 1.14 -5.21
CA VAL A 142 2.94 -0.05 -4.45
C VAL A 142 2.13 0.36 -3.23
N SER A 143 0.93 -0.17 -3.11
CA SER A 143 0.15 -0.10 -1.90
C SER A 143 0.20 -1.46 -1.21
N SER A 144 0.96 -1.53 -0.10
CA SER A 144 1.17 -2.75 0.66
C SER A 144 0.15 -2.80 1.81
N HIS A 145 -1.05 -3.30 1.54
CA HIS A 145 -2.11 -3.43 2.55
C HIS A 145 -3.05 -4.59 2.20
N SER A 146 -3.79 -5.06 3.20
CA SER A 146 -4.92 -5.98 3.01
C SER A 146 -6.17 -5.23 2.57
N LEU A 147 -7.14 -5.94 2.01
CA LEU A 147 -8.50 -5.44 1.79
C LEU A 147 -9.26 -5.42 3.12
N SER A 148 -10.12 -6.39 3.41
CA SER A 148 -10.68 -6.55 4.75
C SER A 148 -9.58 -6.94 5.75
N HIS A 149 -9.60 -6.34 6.96
CA HIS A 149 -8.49 -6.50 7.90
C HIS A 149 -8.97 -6.72 9.34
N ARG A 150 -9.52 -7.89 9.59
CA ARG A 150 -9.86 -8.31 10.95
C ARG A 150 -9.27 -9.67 11.26
N HIS A 151 -8.23 -9.65 12.11
CA HIS A 151 -7.65 -10.88 12.62
C HIS A 151 -8.61 -11.63 13.53
N PHE A 152 -8.49 -12.96 13.55
CA PHE A 152 -9.14 -13.76 14.58
C PHE A 152 -8.60 -13.36 15.96
N VAL A 153 -9.52 -13.12 16.90
CA VAL A 153 -9.18 -12.71 18.28
C VAL A 153 -9.09 -13.90 19.23
N THR A 154 -9.49 -15.09 18.77
CA THR A 154 -9.41 -16.35 19.51
C THR A 154 -8.56 -17.32 18.70
N GLU A 155 -7.79 -18.15 19.40
CA GLU A 155 -7.11 -19.27 18.75
C GLU A 155 -8.15 -20.14 18.04
N ALA A 156 -7.87 -20.49 16.81
CA ALA A 156 -8.66 -21.43 16.08
C ALA A 156 -8.59 -22.80 16.78
N PRO A 157 -9.68 -23.57 16.87
CA PRO A 157 -9.64 -24.90 17.45
C PRO A 157 -8.68 -25.79 16.66
N LEU A 158 -7.72 -26.37 17.35
CA LEU A 158 -6.77 -27.32 16.75
C LEU A 158 -7.39 -28.72 16.62
N PRO A 159 -7.03 -29.47 15.58
CA PRO A 159 -6.14 -29.13 14.49
C PRO A 159 -6.86 -28.30 13.41
N GLU A 160 -6.30 -27.18 13.04
CA GLU A 160 -6.81 -26.40 11.94
C GLU A 160 -6.10 -26.81 10.64
N ASP A 161 -6.90 -27.13 9.65
CA ASP A 161 -6.40 -27.36 8.30
C ASP A 161 -6.17 -26.00 7.63
N MET A 162 -4.92 -25.61 7.45
CA MET A 162 -4.54 -24.35 6.81
C MET A 162 -5.12 -24.21 5.39
N SER A 163 -5.55 -25.28 4.76
CA SER A 163 -6.29 -25.24 3.50
C SER A 163 -7.71 -24.68 3.66
N ARG A 164 -8.17 -24.50 4.88
CA ARG A 164 -9.49 -23.97 5.22
C ARG A 164 -9.43 -22.56 5.80
N GLU A 165 -8.32 -21.87 5.67
CA GLU A 165 -8.26 -20.47 6.03
C GLU A 165 -9.38 -19.69 5.35
N HIS A 166 -10.03 -18.82 6.10
CA HIS A 166 -11.15 -18.03 5.60
C HIS A 166 -11.11 -16.59 6.15
N ILE A 167 -11.84 -15.71 5.51
CA ILE A 167 -12.04 -14.35 6.00
C ILE A 167 -12.79 -14.38 7.32
N TYR A 168 -12.56 -13.38 8.18
CA TYR A 168 -13.15 -13.28 9.51
C TYR A 168 -14.68 -13.50 9.52
N ASN A 169 -15.39 -12.93 8.55
CA ASN A 169 -16.80 -13.22 8.32
C ASN A 169 -17.18 -13.13 6.83
N HIS A 170 -18.32 -13.75 6.50
CA HIS A 170 -18.80 -13.81 5.12
C HIS A 170 -19.11 -12.43 4.51
N SER A 171 -19.58 -11.47 5.31
CA SER A 171 -19.86 -10.11 4.82
C SER A 171 -18.59 -9.44 4.31
N GLN A 172 -17.47 -9.56 5.03
CA GLN A 172 -16.19 -9.01 4.59
C GLN A 172 -15.71 -9.66 3.29
N TYR A 173 -15.88 -10.97 3.14
CA TYR A 173 -15.59 -11.67 1.89
C TYR A 173 -16.42 -11.11 0.72
N VAL A 174 -17.72 -10.92 0.92
CA VAL A 174 -18.60 -10.35 -0.12
C VAL A 174 -18.17 -8.96 -0.53
N TRP A 175 -17.77 -8.12 0.43
CA TRP A 175 -17.26 -6.78 0.15
C TRP A 175 -15.92 -6.81 -0.60
N ASP A 176 -14.99 -7.69 -0.21
CA ASP A 176 -13.72 -7.86 -0.93
C ASP A 176 -13.96 -8.30 -2.37
N MET A 177 -14.86 -9.26 -2.60
CA MET A 177 -15.20 -9.70 -3.95
C MET A 177 -15.83 -8.58 -4.79
N LYS A 178 -16.70 -7.75 -4.19
CA LYS A 178 -17.29 -6.59 -4.85
C LYS A 178 -16.21 -5.60 -5.31
N ILE A 179 -15.24 -5.28 -4.45
CA ILE A 179 -14.12 -4.40 -4.80
C ILE A 179 -13.26 -5.01 -5.92
N ILE A 180 -12.95 -6.30 -5.83
CA ILE A 180 -12.15 -6.99 -6.85
C ILE A 180 -12.86 -7.02 -8.21
N ASP A 181 -14.18 -7.20 -8.21
CA ASP A 181 -14.95 -7.15 -9.46
C ASP A 181 -14.96 -5.76 -10.07
N MET A 182 -15.04 -4.70 -9.26
CA MET A 182 -14.88 -3.32 -9.73
C MET A 182 -13.48 -3.08 -10.31
N PHE A 183 -12.42 -3.63 -9.69
CA PHE A 183 -11.07 -3.57 -10.22
C PHE A 183 -10.98 -4.21 -11.61
N ARG A 184 -11.57 -5.40 -11.79
CA ARG A 184 -11.61 -6.11 -13.09
C ARG A 184 -12.37 -5.36 -14.16
N GLN A 185 -13.33 -4.53 -13.78
CA GLN A 185 -14.19 -3.78 -14.70
C GLN A 185 -13.68 -2.35 -14.96
N GLY A 186 -12.60 -1.92 -14.30
CA GLY A 186 -12.08 -0.57 -14.42
C GLY A 186 -12.95 0.51 -13.75
N GLN A 187 -13.79 0.11 -12.81
CA GLN A 187 -14.75 0.99 -12.11
C GLN A 187 -14.09 1.66 -10.90
N MET A 188 -12.94 2.33 -11.10
CA MET A 188 -12.18 2.88 -9.97
C MET A 188 -12.86 4.09 -9.34
N GLN A 189 -13.68 4.84 -10.07
CA GLN A 189 -14.45 5.93 -9.48
C GLN A 189 -15.49 5.38 -8.49
N GLU A 190 -16.20 4.34 -8.87
CA GLU A 190 -17.14 3.66 -7.98
C GLU A 190 -16.46 3.05 -6.75
N VAL A 191 -15.22 2.54 -6.91
CA VAL A 191 -14.41 2.09 -5.77
C VAL A 191 -14.15 3.24 -4.81
N VAL A 192 -13.73 4.40 -5.31
CA VAL A 192 -13.47 5.58 -4.47
C VAL A 192 -14.74 6.06 -3.78
N ASP A 193 -15.87 6.06 -4.48
CA ASP A 193 -17.16 6.55 -3.97
C ASP A 193 -17.71 5.66 -2.82
N ILE A 194 -17.45 4.35 -2.85
CA ILE A 194 -17.92 3.43 -1.80
C ILE A 194 -16.93 3.24 -0.65
N MET A 195 -15.74 3.87 -0.69
CA MET A 195 -14.72 3.69 0.35
C MET A 195 -15.21 3.98 1.78
N PRO A 196 -16.01 5.01 2.05
CA PRO A 196 -16.54 5.24 3.40
C PRO A 196 -17.31 4.04 3.94
N GLU A 197 -18.22 3.48 3.14
CA GLU A 197 -19.00 2.31 3.52
C GLU A 197 -18.13 1.04 3.58
N TYR A 198 -17.27 0.84 2.58
CA TYR A 198 -16.38 -0.30 2.53
C TYR A 198 -15.48 -0.39 3.78
N THR A 199 -14.84 0.71 4.16
CA THR A 199 -13.93 0.75 5.31
C THR A 199 -14.63 0.42 6.62
N GLU A 200 -15.87 0.87 6.79
CA GLU A 200 -16.68 0.58 7.97
C GLU A 200 -17.08 -0.90 8.02
N GLN A 201 -17.55 -1.45 6.91
CA GLN A 201 -18.07 -2.82 6.83
C GLN A 201 -16.96 -3.89 6.90
N THR A 202 -15.77 -3.57 6.43
CA THR A 202 -14.67 -4.53 6.33
C THR A 202 -13.57 -4.34 7.36
N ILE A 203 -13.61 -3.24 8.13
CA ILE A 203 -12.49 -2.83 8.98
C ILE A 203 -11.21 -2.80 8.12
N ALA A 204 -11.31 -2.15 6.95
CA ALA A 204 -10.21 -2.13 5.98
C ALA A 204 -8.91 -1.62 6.63
N GLU A 205 -7.80 -2.21 6.23
CA GLU A 205 -6.50 -1.87 6.80
C GLU A 205 -6.18 -0.39 6.60
N THR A 206 -5.91 0.32 7.70
CA THR A 206 -5.67 1.78 7.71
C THR A 206 -6.75 2.58 6.98
N GLU A 207 -8.01 2.20 7.18
CA GLU A 207 -9.17 2.82 6.54
C GLU A 207 -9.01 2.90 4.99
N ALA A 208 -8.46 1.81 4.41
CA ALA A 208 -8.09 1.71 2.98
C ALA A 208 -7.17 2.83 2.47
N GLY A 209 -6.43 3.50 3.37
CA GLY A 209 -5.62 4.68 3.02
C GLY A 209 -4.60 4.41 1.93
N GLY A 210 -4.00 3.23 1.89
CA GLY A 210 -3.06 2.84 0.82
C GLY A 210 -3.73 2.71 -0.55
N LEU A 211 -4.93 2.14 -0.61
CA LEU A 211 -5.69 2.04 -1.85
C LEU A 211 -6.11 3.42 -2.35
N ILE A 212 -6.66 4.23 -1.47
CA ILE A 212 -7.12 5.59 -1.79
C ILE A 212 -5.94 6.46 -2.25
N TRP A 213 -4.81 6.40 -1.55
CA TRP A 213 -3.58 7.07 -1.96
C TRP A 213 -3.15 6.67 -3.38
N MET A 214 -3.12 5.37 -3.67
CA MET A 214 -2.70 4.88 -4.98
C MET A 214 -3.67 5.29 -6.08
N MET A 215 -4.99 5.18 -5.85
CA MET A 215 -6.00 5.60 -6.82
C MET A 215 -5.89 7.10 -7.11
N ALA A 216 -5.73 7.94 -6.09
CA ALA A 216 -5.56 9.38 -6.27
C ALA A 216 -4.26 9.72 -7.01
N ALA A 217 -3.15 9.06 -6.68
CA ALA A 217 -1.88 9.22 -7.39
C ALA A 217 -1.99 8.82 -8.87
N MET A 218 -2.80 7.83 -9.21
CA MET A 218 -3.03 7.39 -10.59
C MET A 218 -4.09 8.21 -11.33
N GLY A 219 -4.73 9.20 -10.69
CA GLY A 219 -5.82 9.98 -11.27
C GLY A 219 -7.11 9.18 -11.48
N VAL A 220 -7.38 8.20 -10.60
CA VAL A 220 -8.56 7.32 -10.65
C VAL A 220 -8.70 6.67 -12.03
N PRO A 221 -7.88 5.68 -12.36
CA PRO A 221 -7.83 5.10 -13.70
C PRO A 221 -9.15 4.44 -14.08
N SER A 222 -9.56 4.57 -15.34
CA SER A 222 -10.80 3.98 -15.89
C SER A 222 -10.58 2.64 -16.61
N TYR A 223 -9.37 2.10 -16.55
CA TYR A 223 -9.02 0.81 -17.16
C TYR A 223 -8.93 -0.30 -16.11
N PRO A 224 -9.17 -1.57 -16.52
CA PRO A 224 -9.23 -2.70 -15.60
C PRO A 224 -7.88 -3.04 -14.99
N ALA A 225 -7.90 -3.56 -13.76
CA ALA A 225 -6.75 -4.21 -13.15
C ALA A 225 -6.60 -5.66 -13.62
N GLU A 226 -5.37 -6.10 -13.75
CA GLU A 226 -5.03 -7.51 -13.80
C GLU A 226 -5.01 -8.07 -12.37
N ILE A 227 -5.85 -9.07 -12.09
CA ILE A 227 -5.95 -9.70 -10.77
C ILE A 227 -5.14 -11.00 -10.78
N TYR A 228 -4.11 -11.07 -9.97
CA TYR A 228 -3.22 -12.25 -9.86
C TYR A 228 -3.73 -13.28 -8.85
N GLY A 229 -4.52 -12.86 -7.88
CA GLY A 229 -5.11 -13.75 -6.91
C GLY A 229 -5.72 -13.03 -5.71
N TYR A 230 -6.50 -13.78 -4.96
CA TYR A 230 -7.08 -13.40 -3.68
C TYR A 230 -6.96 -14.57 -2.72
N GLN A 231 -6.49 -14.29 -1.50
CA GLN A 231 -6.31 -15.30 -0.46
C GLN A 231 -6.60 -14.70 0.91
N SER A 232 -7.20 -15.51 1.78
CA SER A 232 -7.29 -15.14 3.19
C SER A 232 -5.99 -15.47 3.94
N VAL A 233 -5.65 -14.61 4.90
CA VAL A 233 -4.55 -14.83 5.84
C VAL A 233 -5.01 -14.38 7.22
N ILE A 234 -5.15 -15.28 8.16
CA ILE A 234 -5.55 -15.03 9.56
C ILE A 234 -6.83 -14.18 9.65
N GLY A 235 -7.81 -14.46 8.78
CA GLY A 235 -9.07 -13.72 8.73
C GLY A 235 -9.05 -12.43 7.89
N THR A 236 -7.91 -12.01 7.38
CA THR A 236 -7.78 -10.85 6.48
C THR A 236 -7.89 -11.24 5.02
N GLY A 237 -8.44 -10.37 4.17
CA GLY A 237 -8.52 -10.55 2.73
C GLY A 237 -7.36 -9.88 2.00
N ASN A 238 -6.61 -10.67 1.22
CA ASN A 238 -5.45 -10.16 0.50
C ASN A 238 -5.62 -10.38 -1.00
N CYS A 239 -5.46 -9.30 -1.77
CA CYS A 239 -5.55 -9.32 -3.23
C CYS A 239 -4.25 -8.81 -3.84
N ILE A 240 -3.80 -9.47 -4.90
CA ILE A 240 -2.72 -8.94 -5.74
C ILE A 240 -3.35 -8.44 -7.03
N ALA A 241 -3.36 -7.13 -7.21
CA ALA A 241 -3.88 -6.43 -8.37
C ALA A 241 -2.81 -5.52 -8.98
N CYS A 242 -2.84 -5.34 -10.28
CA CYS A 242 -1.91 -4.47 -11.00
C CYS A 242 -2.65 -3.67 -12.07
N TRP A 243 -2.50 -2.37 -12.02
CA TRP A 243 -2.93 -1.45 -13.09
C TRP A 243 -1.74 -1.09 -13.95
N ASP A 244 -1.87 -1.30 -15.24
CA ASP A 244 -0.83 -0.95 -16.22
C ASP A 244 -1.43 0.04 -17.22
N PRO A 245 -0.99 1.31 -17.21
CA PRO A 245 -1.55 2.34 -18.09
C PRO A 245 -1.39 2.04 -19.58
N ASN A 246 -0.48 1.12 -19.94
CA ASN A 246 -0.31 0.69 -21.32
C ASN A 246 -1.34 -0.39 -21.75
N THR A 247 -2.20 -0.82 -20.84
CA THR A 247 -3.25 -1.83 -21.15
C THR A 247 -4.41 -1.22 -21.95
N GLU A 248 -4.61 0.09 -21.92
CA GLU A 248 -5.64 0.79 -22.70
C GLU A 248 -5.56 0.52 -24.22
N THR A 249 -4.43 0.05 -24.73
CA THR A 249 -4.23 -0.27 -26.15
C THR A 249 -4.40 -1.75 -26.49
N ARG A 250 -4.64 -2.61 -25.52
CA ARG A 250 -4.94 -4.02 -25.80
C ARG A 250 -6.45 -4.18 -25.90
N GLU A 251 -6.99 -4.14 -27.15
CA GLU A 251 -8.31 -4.69 -27.41
C GLU A 251 -8.42 -6.06 -26.75
N LEU A 252 -9.44 -6.24 -25.91
CA LEU A 252 -9.79 -7.54 -25.38
C LEU A 252 -10.07 -8.46 -26.58
N VAL A 253 -9.07 -9.22 -26.97
CA VAL A 253 -9.27 -10.37 -27.86
C VAL A 253 -9.98 -11.42 -26.97
N LEU A 254 -11.30 -11.47 -27.14
CA LEU A 254 -12.18 -12.48 -26.57
C LEU A 254 -11.85 -13.86 -27.16
#